data_f9121a1bc9aa3377185e8cc5bc02e1f9
#
_entry.id   f9121a1bc9aa3377185e8cc5bc02e1f9
#
_cell.length_a   1.000
_cell.length_b   1.000
_cell.length_c   1.000
_cell.angle_alpha   90.00
_cell.angle_beta   90.00
_cell.angle_gamma   90.00
#
_symmetry.space_group_name_H-M   'P 1'
#
loop_
_entity.id
_entity.type
_entity.pdbx_description
1 polymer ?
#
loop_
_entity_poly.entity_id
_entity_poly.type
_entity_poly.pdbx_seq_one_letter_code
_entity_poly.pdbx_strand_id
1 'polypeptide(L)'
;MLKNAPKGWKVNSKRKIYSNDLIEIYEDILDLEGKEKIYIRGIRKDYSTIVPFISKDEILIIRNYRHLVDSIQIEVPSGYIDGGETPKEAAIRELMEETGYAAKDVISIGHYTLDYTMFEQKGHLFVAYDIVKEGLQSLGIMEKIDIEIITIKEI
;
A
#
# COMPACT_ATOMS: atom_id res chain seq x y z
N MET A 1 8.41 0.79 25.18
CA MET A 1 7.47 0.12 26.12
C MET A 1 6.12 0.05 25.43
N LEU A 2 5.52 -1.13 25.33
CA LEU A 2 4.21 -1.32 24.69
C LEU A 2 3.12 -0.76 25.64
N LYS A 3 2.42 0.31 25.21
CA LYS A 3 1.44 1.01 26.10
C LYS A 3 0.19 0.18 26.41
N ASN A 4 -0.19 -0.73 25.53
CA ASN A 4 -1.44 -1.51 25.61
C ASN A 4 -1.20 -3.03 25.72
N ALA A 5 0.02 -3.45 26.03
CA ALA A 5 0.32 -4.86 26.20
C ALA A 5 -0.42 -5.42 27.42
N PRO A 6 -0.81 -6.71 27.40
CA PRO A 6 -1.32 -7.39 28.59
C PRO A 6 -0.35 -7.26 29.76
N LYS A 7 -0.91 -7.27 31.00
CA LYS A 7 -0.09 -7.19 32.21
C LYS A 7 0.94 -8.34 32.22
N GLY A 8 2.18 -8.01 32.52
CA GLY A 8 3.27 -8.97 32.55
C GLY A 8 4.00 -9.23 31.23
N TRP A 9 3.46 -8.73 30.12
CA TRP A 9 4.13 -8.86 28.84
C TRP A 9 5.20 -7.78 28.64
N LYS A 10 6.39 -8.18 28.19
CA LYS A 10 7.53 -7.30 27.94
C LYS A 10 8.24 -7.68 26.64
N VAL A 11 8.91 -6.70 26.05
CA VAL A 11 9.89 -6.93 24.98
C VAL A 11 11.27 -6.91 25.63
N ASN A 12 11.93 -8.05 25.70
CA ASN A 12 13.26 -8.18 26.30
C ASN A 12 14.34 -7.64 25.36
N SER A 13 14.25 -7.98 24.07
CA SER A 13 15.16 -7.48 23.05
C SER A 13 14.52 -7.40 21.67
N LYS A 14 15.13 -6.61 20.80
CA LYS A 14 14.78 -6.47 19.40
C LYS A 14 16.05 -6.59 18.57
N ARG A 15 16.05 -7.43 17.57
CA ARG A 15 17.18 -7.62 16.66
C ARG A 15 16.73 -7.51 15.22
N LYS A 16 17.32 -6.59 14.45
CA LYS A 16 17.15 -6.56 13.00
C LYS A 16 17.93 -7.74 12.41
N ILE A 17 17.24 -8.62 11.69
CA ILE A 17 17.81 -9.83 11.09
C ILE A 17 17.94 -9.74 9.56
N TYR A 18 17.18 -8.83 8.94
CA TYR A 18 17.29 -8.54 7.51
C TYR A 18 16.88 -7.10 7.21
N SER A 19 17.48 -6.49 6.19
CA SER A 19 17.11 -5.15 5.72
C SER A 19 17.52 -4.98 4.25
N ASN A 20 16.63 -4.38 3.46
CA ASN A 20 16.90 -3.81 2.14
C ASN A 20 16.05 -2.54 1.95
N ASP A 21 15.99 -2.00 0.72
CA ASP A 21 15.26 -0.75 0.44
C ASP A 21 13.73 -0.89 0.58
N LEU A 22 13.20 -2.12 0.56
CA LEU A 22 11.76 -2.40 0.57
C LEU A 22 11.25 -2.86 1.93
N ILE A 23 12.08 -3.56 2.72
CA ILE A 23 11.64 -4.24 3.93
C ILE A 23 12.74 -4.36 4.97
N GLU A 24 12.37 -4.21 6.23
CA GLU A 24 13.17 -4.59 7.39
C GLU A 24 12.48 -5.72 8.15
N ILE A 25 13.23 -6.75 8.53
CA ILE A 25 12.72 -7.87 9.36
C ILE A 25 13.41 -7.84 10.71
N TYR A 26 12.61 -7.95 11.75
CA TYR A 26 13.03 -7.97 13.13
C TYR A 26 12.61 -9.28 13.82
N GLU A 27 13.45 -9.71 14.72
CA GLU A 27 13.19 -10.72 15.73
C GLU A 27 13.08 -10.01 17.08
N ASP A 28 11.89 -10.02 17.67
CA ASP A 28 11.65 -9.51 19.00
C ASP A 28 11.55 -10.70 19.99
N ILE A 29 12.29 -10.64 21.10
CA ILE A 29 12.17 -11.62 22.16
C ILE A 29 11.20 -11.07 23.20
N LEU A 30 10.07 -11.73 23.32
CA LEU A 30 8.99 -11.37 24.24
C LEU A 30 9.08 -12.20 25.52
N ASP A 31 8.89 -11.58 26.66
CA ASP A 31 8.59 -12.25 27.93
C ASP A 31 7.07 -12.18 28.14
N LEU A 32 6.44 -13.33 28.20
CA LEU A 32 5.00 -13.51 28.39
C LEU A 32 4.77 -14.16 29.76
N GLU A 33 4.86 -13.35 30.80
CA GLU A 33 4.72 -13.82 32.20
C GLU A 33 5.75 -14.90 32.59
N GLY A 34 7.01 -14.67 32.22
CA GLY A 34 8.12 -15.60 32.50
C GLY A 34 8.32 -16.68 31.44
N LYS A 35 7.53 -16.68 30.39
CA LYS A 35 7.73 -17.54 29.21
C LYS A 35 8.29 -16.72 28.03
N GLU A 36 9.45 -17.11 27.55
CA GLU A 36 10.06 -16.46 26.42
C GLU A 36 9.47 -16.95 25.10
N LYS A 37 9.21 -16.01 24.18
CA LYS A 37 8.71 -16.28 22.83
C LYS A 37 9.39 -15.39 21.82
N ILE A 38 9.82 -15.97 20.69
CA ILE A 38 10.29 -15.22 19.53
C ILE A 38 9.08 -14.77 18.72
N TYR A 39 9.08 -13.48 18.34
CA TYR A 39 8.10 -12.87 17.48
C TYR A 39 8.81 -12.22 16.27
N ILE A 40 8.47 -12.66 15.09
CA ILE A 40 9.00 -12.10 13.83
C ILE A 40 8.05 -11.02 13.34
N ARG A 41 8.59 -9.83 13.03
CA ARG A 41 7.83 -8.75 12.42
C ARG A 41 8.62 -8.08 11.30
N GLY A 42 7.89 -7.59 10.32
CA GLY A 42 8.42 -6.80 9.24
C GLY A 42 7.97 -5.34 9.29
N ILE A 43 8.81 -4.43 8.81
CA ILE A 43 8.47 -3.03 8.56
C ILE A 43 8.59 -2.81 7.07
N ARG A 44 7.56 -2.26 6.43
CA ARG A 44 7.55 -1.86 5.02
C ARG A 44 7.13 -0.41 4.92
N LYS A 45 7.50 0.25 3.81
CA LYS A 45 6.99 1.58 3.49
C LYS A 45 5.46 1.55 3.43
N ASP A 46 4.83 2.58 3.94
CA ASP A 46 3.40 2.81 3.71
C ASP A 46 3.15 3.02 2.21
N TYR A 47 1.94 2.79 1.77
CA TYR A 47 1.56 2.99 0.38
C TYR A 47 0.21 3.71 0.26
N SER A 48 -0.03 4.27 -0.91
CA SER A 48 -1.28 4.95 -1.26
C SER A 48 -1.98 4.26 -2.40
N THR A 49 -3.29 4.20 -2.32
CA THR A 49 -4.17 3.60 -3.32
C THR A 49 -5.25 4.62 -3.68
N ILE A 50 -5.56 4.76 -4.95
CA ILE A 50 -6.57 5.68 -5.44
C ILE A 50 -7.60 4.96 -6.31
N VAL A 51 -8.88 5.18 -6.05
CA VAL A 51 -10.00 4.73 -6.89
C VAL A 51 -10.38 5.89 -7.82
N PRO A 52 -10.05 5.82 -9.11
CA PRO A 52 -10.24 6.92 -10.03
C PRO A 52 -11.55 6.77 -10.80
N PHE A 53 -12.47 7.71 -10.61
CA PHE A 53 -13.74 7.80 -11.33
C PHE A 53 -13.58 8.67 -12.58
N ILE A 54 -13.88 8.11 -13.74
CA ILE A 54 -14.00 8.84 -15.00
C ILE A 54 -15.36 9.52 -15.12
N SER A 55 -16.38 8.81 -14.64
CA SER A 55 -17.76 9.30 -14.58
C SER A 55 -18.43 8.79 -13.30
N LYS A 56 -19.70 9.12 -13.12
CA LYS A 56 -20.50 8.67 -11.98
C LYS A 56 -20.55 7.13 -11.84
N ASP A 57 -20.55 6.42 -12.96
CA ASP A 57 -20.79 4.98 -13.00
C ASP A 57 -19.57 4.19 -13.55
N GLU A 58 -18.45 4.87 -13.86
CA GLU A 58 -17.26 4.27 -14.46
C GLU A 58 -16.01 4.57 -13.66
N ILE A 59 -15.22 3.55 -13.43
CA ILE A 59 -13.90 3.67 -12.81
C ILE A 59 -12.82 3.15 -13.75
N LEU A 60 -11.62 3.68 -13.57
CA LEU A 60 -10.42 3.16 -14.20
C LEU A 60 -9.81 2.11 -13.27
N ILE A 61 -9.53 0.95 -13.84
CA ILE A 61 -8.77 -0.12 -13.19
C ILE A 61 -7.50 -0.40 -13.97
N ILE A 62 -6.59 -1.10 -13.34
CA ILE A 62 -5.36 -1.59 -13.97
C ILE A 62 -5.32 -3.12 -13.89
N ARG A 63 -4.76 -3.74 -14.93
CA ARG A 63 -4.39 -5.15 -14.94
C ARG A 63 -2.89 -5.26 -14.85
N ASN A 64 -2.40 -5.80 -13.74
CA ASN A 64 -0.98 -5.86 -13.45
C ASN A 64 -0.55 -7.30 -13.15
N TYR A 65 0.56 -7.75 -13.78
CA TYR A 65 1.15 -9.05 -13.44
C TYR A 65 1.82 -8.99 -12.07
N ARG A 66 1.43 -9.89 -11.19
CA ARG A 66 2.01 -10.03 -9.85
C ARG A 66 2.79 -11.34 -9.73
N HIS A 67 4.11 -11.23 -9.69
CA HIS A 67 5.01 -12.39 -9.64
C HIS A 67 4.73 -13.33 -8.46
N LEU A 68 4.37 -12.81 -7.29
CA LEU A 68 4.10 -13.61 -6.09
C LEU A 68 2.98 -14.64 -6.28
N VAL A 69 1.97 -14.30 -7.07
CA VAL A 69 0.79 -15.14 -7.33
C VAL A 69 0.76 -15.67 -8.77
N ASP A 70 1.79 -15.35 -9.56
CA ASP A 70 1.97 -15.76 -10.96
C ASP A 70 0.71 -15.56 -11.81
N SER A 71 0.11 -14.37 -11.69
CA SER A 71 -1.12 -14.05 -12.41
C SER A 71 -1.33 -12.55 -12.58
N ILE A 72 -2.17 -12.19 -13.56
CA ILE A 72 -2.65 -10.82 -13.74
C ILE A 72 -3.73 -10.56 -12.71
N GLN A 73 -3.53 -9.50 -11.91
CA GLN A 73 -4.48 -9.02 -10.92
C GLN A 73 -5.22 -7.79 -11.44
N ILE A 74 -6.48 -7.65 -11.01
CA ILE A 74 -7.28 -6.45 -11.23
C ILE A 74 -7.11 -5.56 -10.01
N GLU A 75 -6.61 -4.36 -10.21
CA GLU A 75 -6.24 -3.44 -9.15
C GLU A 75 -6.67 -2.02 -9.51
N VAL A 76 -6.57 -1.12 -8.57
CA VAL A 76 -6.60 0.33 -8.82
C VAL A 76 -5.19 0.89 -8.62
N PRO A 77 -4.84 2.03 -9.22
CA PRO A 77 -3.51 2.61 -9.11
C PRO A 77 -3.03 2.74 -7.67
N SER A 78 -1.79 2.29 -7.43
CA SER A 78 -1.23 2.27 -6.08
C SER A 78 0.28 2.07 -6.06
N GLY A 79 0.95 2.73 -5.13
CA GLY A 79 2.38 2.54 -4.91
C GLY A 79 2.88 3.06 -3.57
N TYR A 80 4.16 2.88 -3.33
CA TYR A 80 4.81 3.29 -2.08
C TYR A 80 4.88 4.81 -1.96
N ILE A 81 4.79 5.29 -0.72
CA ILE A 81 4.99 6.69 -0.40
C ILE A 81 6.50 6.95 -0.32
N ASP A 82 7.00 7.84 -1.16
CA ASP A 82 8.41 8.20 -1.19
C ASP A 82 8.80 9.20 -0.10
N GLY A 83 10.12 9.30 0.15
CA GLY A 83 10.62 10.19 1.20
C GLY A 83 10.28 11.66 0.95
N GLY A 84 9.57 12.29 1.90
CA GLY A 84 9.12 13.69 1.82
C GLY A 84 7.77 13.90 1.15
N GLU A 85 7.15 12.85 0.65
CA GLU A 85 5.85 12.85 -0.01
C GLU A 85 4.74 12.60 1.00
N THR A 86 3.62 13.28 0.85
CA THR A 86 2.39 12.95 1.59
C THR A 86 1.66 11.78 0.94
N PRO A 87 0.81 11.03 1.68
CA PRO A 87 0.01 9.96 1.08
C PRO A 87 -0.86 10.42 -0.09
N LYS A 88 -1.36 11.65 -0.06
CA LYS A 88 -2.16 12.23 -1.15
C LYS A 88 -1.30 12.50 -2.39
N GLU A 89 -0.11 13.04 -2.22
CA GLU A 89 0.82 13.29 -3.33
C GLU A 89 1.24 11.97 -3.98
N ALA A 90 1.55 10.93 -3.19
CA ALA A 90 1.83 9.59 -3.70
C ALA A 90 0.67 9.05 -4.54
N ALA A 91 -0.56 9.14 -4.06
CA ALA A 91 -1.74 8.67 -4.78
C ALA A 91 -1.92 9.38 -6.15
N ILE A 92 -1.67 10.69 -6.21
CA ILE A 92 -1.74 11.47 -7.45
C ILE A 92 -0.62 11.11 -8.41
N ARG A 93 0.60 10.94 -7.90
CA ARG A 93 1.77 10.54 -8.70
C ARG A 93 1.56 9.15 -9.30
N GLU A 94 1.16 8.16 -8.50
CA GLU A 94 0.91 6.79 -8.95
C GLU A 94 -0.21 6.72 -10.02
N LEU A 95 -1.30 7.47 -9.83
CA LEU A 95 -2.33 7.58 -10.85
C LEU A 95 -1.76 8.08 -12.19
N MET A 96 -0.93 9.11 -12.15
CA MET A 96 -0.30 9.65 -13.37
C MET A 96 0.70 8.66 -13.97
N GLU A 97 1.58 8.07 -13.18
CA GLU A 97 2.63 7.16 -13.63
C GLU A 97 2.06 5.88 -14.22
N GLU A 98 1.12 5.25 -13.51
CA GLU A 98 0.54 3.98 -13.92
C GLU A 98 -0.50 4.12 -15.04
N THR A 99 -1.15 5.28 -15.17
CA THR A 99 -2.28 5.41 -16.10
C THR A 99 -2.17 6.59 -17.07
N GLY A 100 -1.37 7.60 -16.78
CA GLY A 100 -1.32 8.86 -17.52
C GLY A 100 -2.57 9.73 -17.33
N TYR A 101 -3.38 9.46 -16.28
CA TYR A 101 -4.51 10.31 -15.93
C TYR A 101 -4.14 11.20 -14.75
N ALA A 102 -4.63 12.45 -14.81
CA ALA A 102 -4.55 13.42 -13.72
C ALA A 102 -5.87 13.54 -12.98
N ALA A 103 -5.78 13.86 -11.70
CA ALA A 103 -6.92 14.16 -10.84
C ALA A 103 -6.74 15.54 -10.19
N LYS A 104 -7.78 16.38 -10.23
CA LYS A 104 -7.79 17.69 -9.56
C LYS A 104 -8.19 17.56 -8.10
N ASP A 105 -9.28 16.84 -7.86
CA ASP A 105 -9.86 16.64 -6.53
C ASP A 105 -9.66 15.20 -6.08
N VAL A 106 -8.82 15.04 -5.05
CA VAL A 106 -8.52 13.76 -4.44
C VAL A 106 -8.95 13.79 -2.98
N ILE A 107 -9.87 12.91 -2.62
CA ILE A 107 -10.51 12.84 -1.31
C ILE A 107 -9.97 11.63 -0.57
N SER A 108 -9.47 11.83 0.65
CA SER A 108 -9.08 10.72 1.54
C SER A 108 -10.33 10.05 2.11
N ILE A 109 -10.40 8.73 1.99
CA ILE A 109 -11.46 7.91 2.59
C ILE A 109 -10.95 7.10 3.78
N GLY A 110 -9.69 7.27 4.17
CA GLY A 110 -9.13 6.68 5.37
C GLY A 110 -7.82 5.93 5.12
N HIS A 111 -7.45 5.13 6.10
CA HIS A 111 -6.29 4.24 6.03
C HIS A 111 -6.58 2.94 6.76
N TYR A 112 -5.83 1.91 6.46
CA TYR A 112 -5.90 0.61 7.13
C TYR A 112 -4.49 0.04 7.35
N THR A 113 -4.39 -0.89 8.28
CA THR A 113 -3.16 -1.68 8.45
C THR A 113 -3.33 -2.98 7.66
N LEU A 114 -2.40 -3.26 6.77
CA LEU A 114 -2.48 -4.40 5.86
C LEU A 114 -2.47 -5.74 6.59
N ASP A 115 -1.52 -5.89 7.50
CA ASP A 115 -1.35 -7.09 8.32
C ASP A 115 -0.77 -6.71 9.68
N TYR A 116 -1.63 -6.49 10.67
CA TYR A 116 -1.21 -6.12 12.01
C TYR A 116 -0.69 -7.32 12.85
N THR A 117 -0.58 -8.49 12.28
CA THR A 117 0.00 -9.67 12.94
C THR A 117 1.49 -9.82 12.65
N MET A 118 1.94 -9.37 11.48
CA MET A 118 3.32 -9.56 11.06
C MET A 118 3.97 -8.30 10.49
N PHE A 119 3.22 -7.44 9.78
CA PHE A 119 3.79 -6.28 9.09
C PHE A 119 3.31 -4.95 9.67
N GLU A 120 4.25 -4.07 9.94
CA GLU A 120 4.01 -2.65 10.19
C GLU A 120 4.01 -1.92 8.84
N GLN A 121 2.81 -1.78 8.28
CA GLN A 121 2.57 -1.10 7.01
C GLN A 121 1.13 -0.57 6.98
N LYS A 122 0.94 0.65 6.52
CA LYS A 122 -0.37 1.25 6.29
C LYS A 122 -0.64 1.42 4.80
N GLY A 123 -1.88 1.18 4.42
CA GLY A 123 -2.43 1.57 3.14
C GLY A 123 -3.33 2.80 3.31
N HIS A 124 -3.08 3.87 2.56
CA HIS A 124 -3.89 5.08 2.55
C HIS A 124 -4.82 5.04 1.34
N LEU A 125 -6.12 5.28 1.56
CA LEU A 125 -7.14 5.16 0.53
C LEU A 125 -7.67 6.51 0.11
N PHE A 126 -7.74 6.70 -1.19
CA PHE A 126 -8.24 7.92 -1.83
C PHE A 126 -9.25 7.60 -2.92
N VAL A 127 -10.08 8.58 -3.21
CA VAL A 127 -10.99 8.59 -4.35
C VAL A 127 -10.71 9.86 -5.15
N ALA A 128 -10.68 9.74 -6.47
CA ALA A 128 -10.63 10.87 -7.38
C ALA A 128 -11.83 10.85 -8.32
N TYR A 129 -12.40 11.99 -8.59
CA TYR A 129 -13.49 12.18 -9.54
C TYR A 129 -13.03 13.03 -10.72
N ASP A 130 -13.73 12.85 -11.85
CA ASP A 130 -13.50 13.63 -13.08
C ASP A 130 -12.02 13.64 -13.50
N ILE A 131 -11.39 12.47 -13.46
CA ILE A 131 -10.02 12.31 -13.92
C ILE A 131 -9.93 12.51 -15.44
N VAL A 132 -8.83 13.08 -15.93
CA VAL A 132 -8.61 13.36 -17.35
C VAL A 132 -7.29 12.79 -17.82
N LYS A 133 -7.26 12.27 -19.05
CA LYS A 133 -6.03 11.80 -19.68
C LYS A 133 -5.14 13.00 -20.04
N GLU A 134 -3.96 13.08 -19.42
CA GLU A 134 -3.01 14.18 -19.66
C GLU A 134 -1.66 13.71 -20.19
N GLY A 135 -1.33 12.42 -20.03
CA GLY A 135 -0.02 11.90 -20.40
C GLY A 135 -0.02 10.44 -20.83
N LEU A 136 1.17 9.93 -21.02
CA LEU A 136 1.44 8.50 -21.21
C LEU A 136 1.81 7.88 -19.86
N GLN A 137 1.71 6.55 -19.77
CA GLN A 137 2.24 5.79 -18.64
C GLN A 137 3.77 5.96 -18.56
N SER A 138 4.28 5.97 -17.32
CA SER A 138 5.71 6.00 -16.99
C SER A 138 6.01 4.87 -16.01
N LEU A 139 6.01 3.65 -16.54
CA LEU A 139 6.09 2.42 -15.75
C LEU A 139 7.53 2.07 -15.36
N GLY A 140 7.68 1.55 -14.17
CA GLY A 140 8.91 0.92 -13.71
C GLY A 140 9.20 -0.41 -14.43
N ILE A 141 10.45 -0.89 -14.33
CA ILE A 141 10.89 -2.10 -15.04
C ILE A 141 10.12 -3.38 -14.66
N MET A 142 9.53 -3.39 -13.47
CA MET A 142 8.75 -4.53 -12.94
C MET A 142 7.25 -4.40 -13.20
N GLU A 143 6.82 -3.33 -13.83
CA GLU A 143 5.40 -3.03 -14.05
C GLU A 143 4.98 -3.41 -15.47
N LYS A 144 3.92 -4.19 -15.54
CA LYS A 144 3.25 -4.61 -16.77
C LYS A 144 1.77 -4.32 -16.61
N ILE A 145 1.41 -3.05 -16.87
CA ILE A 145 0.10 -2.50 -16.58
C ILE A 145 -0.68 -2.22 -17.86
N ASP A 146 -1.82 -2.86 -17.99
CA ASP A 146 -2.87 -2.52 -18.95
C ASP A 146 -3.99 -1.76 -18.24
N ILE A 147 -4.52 -0.71 -18.89
CA ILE A 147 -5.58 0.14 -18.36
C ILE A 147 -6.93 -0.32 -18.93
N GLU A 148 -7.93 -0.41 -18.07
CA GLU A 148 -9.31 -0.71 -18.45
C GLU A 148 -10.28 0.23 -17.73
N ILE A 149 -11.34 0.61 -18.43
CA ILE A 149 -12.45 1.38 -17.84
C ILE A 149 -13.63 0.43 -17.75
N ILE A 150 -14.17 0.30 -16.56
CA ILE A 150 -15.29 -0.60 -16.27
C ILE A 150 -16.42 0.16 -15.61
N THR A 151 -17.64 -0.34 -15.77
CA THR A 151 -18.78 0.18 -15.04
C THR A 151 -18.81 -0.42 -13.63
N ILE A 152 -19.28 0.35 -12.63
CA ILE A 152 -19.38 -0.13 -11.25
C ILE A 152 -20.28 -1.37 -11.14
N LYS A 153 -21.17 -1.59 -12.08
CA LYS A 153 -22.06 -2.77 -12.11
C LYS A 153 -21.33 -4.06 -12.51
N GLU A 154 -20.12 -3.96 -13.04
CA GLU A 154 -19.28 -5.09 -13.46
C GLU A 154 -18.34 -5.57 -12.35
N ILE A 155 -18.30 -4.85 -11.22
CA ILE A 155 -17.56 -5.21 -10.00
C ILE A 155 -18.43 -6.12 -9.12
#